data_730b314b328bfb413d81c1b84405fbfc
#
_entry.id   730b314b328bfb413d81c1b84405fbfc
#
_cell.length_a   1.000
_cell.length_b   1.000
_cell.length_c   1.000
_cell.angle_alpha   90.00
_cell.angle_beta   90.00
_cell.angle_gamma   90.00
#
_symmetry.space_group_name_H-M   'P 1'
#
loop_
_entity.id
_entity.type
_entity.pdbx_description
1 polymer ?
#
loop_
_entity_poly.entity_id
_entity_poly.type
_entity_poly.pdbx_seq_one_letter_code
_entity_poly.pdbx_strand_id
1 'polypeptide(L)'
;MKLSKRVTYPLDSISEFERSSLHVSTSERAAGSNGMTHLTITPSTLPDLSVSQIATLSQQELQEFDISLAILASWVKVSRDRMNAALEQRYGEQARAGLLESGRDFGVMHLSDGDLRVTYELPKRVSWDQTQLSKIAERIVAAGERVQDYMDADLSVSESRFNNWPPALKEQFAAARTVKLGKAAFHLARVLEDA
;
A
#
# COMPACT_ATOMS: atom_id res chain seq x y z
N MET A 1 -24.29 4.74 15.15
CA MET A 1 -23.00 5.04 14.52
C MET A 1 -21.96 4.15 15.19
N LYS A 2 -21.76 2.90 14.67
CA LYS A 2 -20.84 1.93 15.27
C LYS A 2 -19.49 2.08 14.59
N LEU A 3 -18.48 2.48 15.36
CA LEU A 3 -17.07 2.55 14.92
C LEU A 3 -16.54 1.12 14.73
N SER A 4 -16.18 0.78 13.52
CA SER A 4 -15.46 -0.43 13.19
C SER A 4 -14.07 -0.37 13.82
N LYS A 5 -13.81 -1.21 14.83
CA LYS A 5 -12.48 -1.37 15.42
C LYS A 5 -11.58 -2.04 14.38
N ARG A 6 -10.57 -1.33 13.90
CA ARG A 6 -9.45 -1.94 13.17
C ARG A 6 -8.74 -2.90 14.12
N VAL A 7 -8.71 -4.17 13.76
CA VAL A 7 -7.88 -5.17 14.44
C VAL A 7 -6.43 -4.90 14.03
N THR A 8 -5.64 -4.33 14.93
CA THR A 8 -4.18 -4.23 14.80
C THR A 8 -3.59 -5.48 15.42
N TYR A 9 -2.97 -6.32 14.62
CA TYR A 9 -2.21 -7.47 15.12
C TYR A 9 -0.90 -6.99 15.74
N PRO A 10 -0.53 -7.45 16.96
CA PRO A 10 0.72 -7.06 17.59
C PRO A 10 1.93 -7.63 16.83
N LEU A 11 3.00 -6.84 16.78
CA LEU A 11 4.28 -7.17 16.15
C LEU A 11 4.97 -8.42 16.73
N ASP A 12 4.52 -8.91 17.89
CA ASP A 12 5.11 -10.08 18.58
C ASP A 12 4.84 -11.41 17.88
N SER A 13 3.86 -11.49 16.96
CA SER A 13 3.57 -12.70 16.20
C SER A 13 4.61 -13.03 15.12
N ILE A 14 5.48 -12.07 14.78
CA ILE A 14 6.53 -12.24 13.75
C ILE A 14 7.66 -13.13 14.25
N SER A 15 7.95 -13.12 15.57
CA SER A 15 9.04 -13.91 16.16
C SER A 15 8.76 -15.43 16.20
N GLU A 16 7.51 -15.84 16.23
CA GLU A 16 7.13 -17.26 16.19
C GLU A 16 7.22 -17.84 14.77
N PHE A 17 6.93 -17.02 13.76
CA PHE A 17 7.04 -17.45 12.36
C PHE A 17 8.50 -17.67 11.94
N GLU A 18 9.44 -16.86 12.41
CA GLU A 18 10.87 -17.04 12.13
C GLU A 18 11.45 -18.33 12.74
N ARG A 19 10.93 -18.78 13.89
CA ARG A 19 11.38 -20.02 14.54
C ARG A 19 10.82 -21.29 13.90
N SER A 20 9.66 -21.21 13.26
CA SER A 20 9.01 -22.37 12.64
C SER A 20 9.57 -22.70 11.25
N SER A 21 10.20 -21.73 10.57
CA SER A 21 10.70 -21.92 9.19
C SER A 21 12.08 -22.58 9.08
N LEU A 22 12.78 -22.85 10.19
CA LEU A 22 14.15 -23.39 10.19
C LEU A 22 14.26 -24.89 10.50
N HIS A 23 13.15 -25.61 10.67
CA HIS A 23 13.16 -27.06 10.83
C HIS A 23 12.56 -27.77 9.61
N VAL A 24 13.40 -27.99 8.59
CA VAL A 24 13.19 -29.07 7.61
C VAL A 24 13.52 -30.37 8.32
N SER A 25 12.52 -31.09 8.77
CA SER A 25 12.65 -32.44 9.25
C SER A 25 11.91 -33.38 8.29
N THR A 26 12.72 -34.18 7.57
CA THR A 26 12.30 -35.39 6.88
C THR A 26 11.71 -36.37 7.90
N SER A 27 10.45 -36.75 7.75
CA SER A 27 9.93 -37.96 8.37
C SER A 27 8.87 -38.61 7.52
N GLU A 28 9.04 -39.90 7.42
CA GLU A 28 8.38 -40.88 6.57
C GLU A 28 6.90 -41.13 6.89
N ARG A 29 6.25 -41.73 5.90
CA ARG A 29 4.93 -42.35 5.82
C ARG A 29 4.42 -43.04 7.07
N ALA A 30 3.19 -42.80 7.44
CA ALA A 30 2.29 -43.82 7.98
C ALA A 30 0.85 -43.53 7.53
N ALA A 31 0.17 -44.58 7.11
CA ALA A 31 -1.15 -44.60 6.51
C ALA A 31 -2.29 -44.46 7.55
N GLY A 32 -3.36 -43.82 7.17
CA GLY A 32 -4.72 -44.09 7.64
C GLY A 32 -5.23 -43.26 8.80
N SER A 33 -5.96 -42.18 8.48
CA SER A 33 -7.24 -41.85 9.09
C SER A 33 -7.82 -40.61 8.37
N ASN A 34 -9.16 -40.56 8.25
CA ASN A 34 -9.92 -39.41 7.73
C ASN A 34 -9.53 -38.13 8.50
N GLY A 35 -8.49 -37.45 8.07
CA GLY A 35 -8.07 -36.17 8.56
C GLY A 35 -8.47 -35.13 7.52
N MET A 36 -9.28 -34.17 7.91
CA MET A 36 -9.40 -32.89 7.21
C MET A 36 -7.98 -32.44 6.92
N THR A 37 -7.61 -32.44 5.65
CA THR A 37 -6.30 -31.91 5.22
C THR A 37 -6.33 -30.41 5.45
N HIS A 38 -5.83 -29.97 6.57
CA HIS A 38 -5.58 -28.57 6.84
C HIS A 38 -4.60 -28.08 5.76
N LEU A 39 -5.10 -27.29 4.83
CA LEU A 39 -4.28 -26.65 3.81
C LEU A 39 -3.37 -25.64 4.52
N THR A 40 -2.17 -26.07 4.88
CA THR A 40 -1.14 -25.12 5.36
C THR A 40 -0.69 -24.31 4.16
N ILE A 41 -1.23 -23.11 4.01
CA ILE A 41 -0.89 -22.19 2.93
C ILE A 41 0.46 -21.56 3.25
N THR A 42 1.47 -22.04 2.54
CA THR A 42 2.82 -21.47 2.58
C THR A 42 3.06 -20.61 1.34
N PRO A 43 4.04 -19.68 1.36
CA PRO A 43 4.39 -18.90 0.18
C PRO A 43 4.70 -19.72 -1.06
N SER A 44 5.18 -20.96 -0.88
CA SER A 44 5.50 -21.89 -1.96
C SER A 44 4.26 -22.57 -2.57
N THR A 45 3.17 -22.69 -1.84
CA THR A 45 1.94 -23.36 -2.33
C THR A 45 0.90 -22.37 -2.88
N LEU A 46 1.07 -21.10 -2.59
CA LEU A 46 0.13 -20.02 -2.97
C LEU A 46 -0.04 -19.86 -4.50
N PRO A 47 1.02 -19.94 -5.34
CA PRO A 47 0.90 -19.82 -6.79
C PRO A 47 0.17 -20.99 -7.46
N ASP A 48 0.07 -22.15 -6.78
CA ASP A 48 -0.45 -23.38 -7.36
C ASP A 48 -1.98 -23.50 -7.26
N LEU A 49 -2.61 -22.61 -6.48
CA LEU A 49 -4.08 -22.61 -6.32
C LEU A 49 -4.76 -21.76 -7.41
N SER A 50 -5.59 -22.42 -8.22
CA SER A 50 -6.45 -21.70 -9.16
C SER A 50 -7.59 -20.95 -8.43
N VAL A 51 -8.11 -19.92 -9.08
CA VAL A 51 -9.28 -19.17 -8.56
C VAL A 51 -10.45 -20.10 -8.24
N SER A 52 -10.69 -21.12 -9.07
CA SER A 52 -11.76 -22.11 -8.86
C SER A 52 -11.51 -22.93 -7.60
N GLN A 53 -10.27 -23.34 -7.33
CA GLN A 53 -9.93 -24.08 -6.10
C GLN A 53 -10.12 -23.21 -4.87
N ILE A 54 -9.69 -21.95 -4.91
CA ILE A 54 -9.89 -21.00 -3.81
C ILE A 54 -11.40 -20.77 -3.56
N ALA A 55 -12.21 -20.69 -4.63
CA ALA A 55 -13.65 -20.48 -4.51
C ALA A 55 -14.40 -21.68 -3.88
N THR A 56 -13.79 -22.88 -3.87
CA THR A 56 -14.37 -24.09 -3.26
C THR A 56 -13.93 -24.34 -1.82
N LEU A 57 -13.03 -23.49 -1.28
CA LEU A 57 -12.60 -23.58 0.12
C LEU A 57 -13.77 -23.34 1.09
N SER A 58 -13.74 -24.01 2.23
CA SER A 58 -14.67 -23.75 3.32
C SER A 58 -14.49 -22.32 3.87
N GLN A 59 -15.47 -21.83 4.62
CA GLN A 59 -15.40 -20.51 5.25
C GLN A 59 -14.18 -20.36 6.17
N GLN A 60 -13.84 -21.43 6.89
CA GLN A 60 -12.69 -21.44 7.79
C GLN A 60 -11.39 -21.37 7.00
N GLU A 61 -11.24 -22.20 5.96
CA GLU A 61 -10.04 -22.19 5.09
C GLU A 61 -9.86 -20.85 4.38
N LEU A 62 -10.95 -20.23 3.88
CA LEU A 62 -10.90 -18.88 3.29
C LEU A 62 -10.40 -17.84 4.28
N GLN A 63 -10.85 -17.91 5.55
CA GLN A 63 -10.41 -16.99 6.57
C GLN A 63 -8.93 -17.18 6.93
N GLU A 64 -8.48 -18.44 7.09
CA GLU A 64 -7.08 -18.76 7.36
C GLU A 64 -6.18 -18.33 6.19
N PHE A 65 -6.68 -18.45 4.96
CA PHE A 65 -6.02 -17.98 3.76
C PHE A 65 -5.84 -16.47 3.75
N ASP A 66 -6.90 -15.70 4.06
CA ASP A 66 -6.87 -14.24 4.13
C ASP A 66 -5.89 -13.74 5.21
N ILE A 67 -5.91 -14.36 6.39
CA ILE A 67 -4.96 -14.06 7.48
C ILE A 67 -3.52 -14.34 7.05
N SER A 68 -3.26 -15.48 6.41
CA SER A 68 -1.93 -15.87 5.94
C SER A 68 -1.41 -14.88 4.90
N LEU A 69 -2.25 -14.43 3.97
CA LEU A 69 -1.90 -13.39 3.00
C LEU A 69 -1.56 -12.05 3.66
N ALA A 70 -2.32 -11.64 4.67
CA ALA A 70 -2.06 -10.42 5.41
C ALA A 70 -0.71 -10.46 6.15
N ILE A 71 -0.40 -11.60 6.79
CA ILE A 71 0.89 -11.83 7.46
C ILE A 71 2.04 -11.76 6.46
N LEU A 72 1.92 -12.45 5.32
CA LEU A 72 2.93 -12.44 4.26
C LEU A 72 3.15 -11.04 3.69
N ALA A 73 2.10 -10.30 3.43
CA ALA A 73 2.20 -8.92 2.94
C ALA A 73 2.93 -8.02 3.95
N SER A 74 2.63 -8.16 5.24
CA SER A 74 3.33 -7.46 6.32
C SER A 74 4.80 -7.84 6.38
N TRP A 75 5.12 -9.13 6.34
CA TRP A 75 6.49 -9.63 6.36
C TRP A 75 7.31 -9.12 5.16
N VAL A 76 6.74 -9.17 3.95
CA VAL A 76 7.39 -8.64 2.73
C VAL A 76 7.68 -7.16 2.87
N LYS A 77 6.71 -6.38 3.39
CA LYS A 77 6.90 -4.95 3.62
C LYS A 77 8.06 -4.68 4.59
N VAL A 78 8.04 -5.31 5.78
CA VAL A 78 9.08 -5.14 6.80
C VAL A 78 10.45 -5.56 6.27
N SER A 79 10.51 -6.69 5.55
CA SER A 79 11.77 -7.18 4.96
C SER A 79 12.31 -6.22 3.90
N ARG A 80 11.44 -5.63 3.08
CA ARG A 80 11.82 -4.61 2.10
C ARG A 80 12.33 -3.35 2.77
N ASP A 81 11.66 -2.89 3.82
CA ASP A 81 12.07 -1.70 4.57
C ASP A 81 13.45 -1.91 5.24
N ARG A 82 13.68 -3.09 5.83
CA ARG A 82 15.00 -3.47 6.39
C ARG A 82 16.09 -3.52 5.31
N MET A 83 15.81 -4.11 4.16
CA MET A 83 16.74 -4.17 3.04
C MET A 83 17.09 -2.76 2.54
N ASN A 84 16.10 -1.89 2.38
CA ASN A 84 16.31 -0.51 1.97
C ASN A 84 17.17 0.26 2.99
N ALA A 85 16.91 0.08 4.29
CA ALA A 85 17.71 0.68 5.35
C ALA A 85 19.18 0.19 5.32
N ALA A 86 19.41 -1.10 5.08
CA ALA A 86 20.74 -1.66 4.95
C ALA A 86 21.48 -1.11 3.70
N LEU A 87 20.78 -0.98 2.57
CA LEU A 87 21.34 -0.37 1.36
C LEU A 87 21.66 1.12 1.57
N GLU A 88 20.79 1.86 2.26
CA GLU A 88 21.04 3.25 2.62
C GLU A 88 22.26 3.39 3.53
N GLN A 89 22.40 2.54 4.53
CA GLN A 89 23.58 2.52 5.41
C GLN A 89 24.87 2.20 4.65
N ARG A 90 24.81 1.28 3.66
CA ARG A 90 26.01 0.85 2.93
C ARG A 90 26.42 1.82 1.83
N TYR A 91 25.47 2.39 1.10
CA TYR A 91 25.73 3.14 -0.13
C TYR A 91 25.24 4.59 -0.11
N GLY A 92 24.37 4.97 0.82
CA GLY A 92 23.67 6.26 0.80
C GLY A 92 24.60 7.47 0.87
N GLU A 93 25.63 7.44 1.73
CA GLU A 93 26.60 8.52 1.86
C GLU A 93 27.41 8.71 0.57
N GLN A 94 27.97 7.61 0.03
CA GLN A 94 28.73 7.62 -1.23
C GLN A 94 27.88 8.11 -2.40
N ALA A 95 26.62 7.68 -2.48
CA ALA A 95 25.72 8.08 -3.55
C ALA A 95 25.38 9.58 -3.48
N ARG A 96 25.11 10.11 -2.28
CA ARG A 96 24.88 11.55 -2.09
C ARG A 96 26.11 12.39 -2.41
N ALA A 97 27.29 11.95 -1.98
CA ALA A 97 28.53 12.62 -2.32
C ALA A 97 28.73 12.70 -3.84
N GLY A 98 28.52 11.59 -4.57
CA GLY A 98 28.63 11.58 -6.02
C GLY A 98 27.58 12.45 -6.73
N LEU A 99 26.35 12.57 -6.18
CA LEU A 99 25.37 13.54 -6.70
C LEU A 99 25.86 14.97 -6.55
N LEU A 100 26.37 15.34 -5.37
CA LEU A 100 26.90 16.67 -5.07
C LEU A 100 28.11 17.02 -5.95
N GLU A 101 29.04 16.09 -6.12
CA GLU A 101 30.20 16.25 -7.03
C GLU A 101 29.77 16.51 -8.48
N SER A 102 28.63 15.94 -8.90
CA SER A 102 28.05 16.19 -10.23
C SER A 102 27.18 17.47 -10.28
N GLY A 103 27.20 18.30 -9.23
CA GLY A 103 26.41 19.53 -9.14
C GLY A 103 24.90 19.32 -8.98
N ARG A 104 24.48 18.16 -8.43
CA ARG A 104 23.05 17.79 -8.27
C ARG A 104 22.74 17.44 -6.82
N ASP A 105 21.63 17.94 -6.31
CA ASP A 105 21.11 17.62 -4.98
C ASP A 105 20.09 16.45 -5.01
N PHE A 106 19.65 16.06 -6.19
CA PHE A 106 18.67 14.98 -6.43
C PHE A 106 18.90 14.31 -7.77
N GLY A 107 18.25 13.18 -8.01
CA GLY A 107 18.32 12.42 -9.24
C GLY A 107 18.83 11.00 -9.04
N VAL A 108 19.44 10.45 -10.08
CA VAL A 108 19.92 9.06 -10.10
C VAL A 108 21.45 9.05 -10.07
N MET A 109 22.01 8.17 -9.22
CA MET A 109 23.42 7.86 -9.14
C MET A 109 23.62 6.35 -9.29
N HIS A 110 24.65 5.97 -10.03
CA HIS A 110 25.05 4.58 -10.20
C HIS A 110 26.39 4.34 -9.50
N LEU A 111 26.41 3.32 -8.64
CA LEU A 111 27.61 2.87 -7.95
C LEU A 111 27.92 1.44 -8.40
N SER A 112 29.18 1.06 -8.37
CA SER A 112 29.64 -0.30 -8.62
C SER A 112 30.28 -0.86 -7.34
N ASP A 113 29.88 -2.08 -6.96
CA ASP A 113 30.43 -2.82 -5.83
C ASP A 113 30.74 -4.26 -6.31
N GLY A 114 31.96 -4.47 -6.78
CA GLY A 114 32.32 -5.68 -7.54
C GLY A 114 31.48 -5.81 -8.82
N ASP A 115 30.79 -6.95 -8.96
CA ASP A 115 29.91 -7.21 -10.10
C ASP A 115 28.48 -6.63 -9.92
N LEU A 116 28.22 -6.02 -8.78
CA LEU A 116 26.92 -5.42 -8.48
C LEU A 116 26.87 -3.96 -8.91
N ARG A 117 25.88 -3.62 -9.74
CA ARG A 117 25.51 -2.24 -10.03
C ARG A 117 24.38 -1.80 -9.11
N VAL A 118 24.66 -0.84 -8.25
CA VAL A 118 23.68 -0.24 -7.35
C VAL A 118 23.17 1.06 -7.98
N THR A 119 21.87 1.17 -8.15
CA THR A 119 21.20 2.40 -8.59
C THR A 119 20.56 3.06 -7.38
N TYR A 120 21.07 4.23 -7.02
CA TYR A 120 20.52 5.09 -5.99
C TYR A 120 19.66 6.17 -6.65
N GLU A 121 18.40 6.29 -6.21
CA GLU A 121 17.46 7.28 -6.73
C GLU A 121 16.98 8.17 -5.59
N LEU A 122 17.27 9.46 -5.68
CA LEU A 122 16.83 10.50 -4.76
C LEU A 122 15.87 11.44 -5.51
N PRO A 123 14.56 11.17 -5.49
CA PRO A 123 13.60 11.97 -6.22
C PRO A 123 13.39 13.34 -5.58
N LYS A 124 13.32 14.39 -6.39
CA LYS A 124 12.86 15.69 -5.95
C LYS A 124 11.37 15.62 -5.62
N ARG A 125 11.02 15.99 -4.42
CA ARG A 125 9.61 16.15 -4.02
C ARG A 125 9.33 17.63 -3.79
N VAL A 126 8.36 18.16 -4.54
CA VAL A 126 7.88 19.54 -4.39
C VAL A 126 6.45 19.48 -3.86
N SER A 127 6.18 20.26 -2.84
CA SER A 127 4.82 20.48 -2.35
C SER A 127 4.56 21.98 -2.30
N TRP A 128 3.33 22.36 -2.59
CA TRP A 128 2.90 23.74 -2.60
C TRP A 128 1.89 23.97 -1.47
N ASP A 129 2.15 24.95 -0.63
CA ASP A 129 1.21 25.39 0.39
C ASP A 129 0.01 26.08 -0.28
N GLN A 130 -1.14 25.43 -0.22
CA GLN A 130 -2.36 25.90 -0.86
C GLN A 130 -2.85 27.23 -0.29
N THR A 131 -2.61 27.50 1.00
CA THR A 131 -2.96 28.76 1.64
C THR A 131 -2.11 29.92 1.08
N GLN A 132 -0.81 29.68 0.88
CA GLN A 132 0.07 30.67 0.28
C GLN A 132 -0.24 30.87 -1.21
N LEU A 133 -0.50 29.79 -1.95
CA LEU A 133 -0.91 29.88 -3.36
C LEU A 133 -2.20 30.68 -3.53
N SER A 134 -3.19 30.50 -2.66
CA SER A 134 -4.44 31.29 -2.70
C SER A 134 -4.18 32.79 -2.53
N LYS A 135 -3.32 33.17 -1.57
CA LYS A 135 -2.94 34.58 -1.36
C LYS A 135 -2.16 35.16 -2.56
N ILE A 136 -1.38 34.34 -3.23
CA ILE A 136 -0.66 34.74 -4.45
C ILE A 136 -1.66 34.95 -5.58
N ALA A 137 -2.62 34.03 -5.76
CA ALA A 137 -3.67 34.13 -6.75
C ALA A 137 -4.50 35.42 -6.58
N GLU A 138 -4.88 35.78 -5.35
CA GLU A 138 -5.58 37.03 -5.06
C GLU A 138 -4.76 38.26 -5.47
N ARG A 139 -3.45 38.26 -5.25
CA ARG A 139 -2.57 39.35 -5.66
C ARG A 139 -2.41 39.47 -7.17
N ILE A 140 -2.35 38.34 -7.89
CA ILE A 140 -2.30 38.28 -9.35
C ILE A 140 -3.61 38.94 -9.93
N VAL A 141 -4.75 38.54 -9.39
CA VAL A 141 -6.05 39.13 -9.79
C VAL A 141 -6.11 40.64 -9.50
N ALA A 142 -5.62 41.06 -8.33
CA ALA A 142 -5.60 42.50 -7.95
C ALA A 142 -4.66 43.32 -8.86
N ALA A 143 -3.62 42.71 -9.44
CA ALA A 143 -2.75 43.31 -10.44
C ALA A 143 -3.36 43.33 -11.86
N GLY A 144 -4.56 42.79 -12.06
CA GLY A 144 -5.23 42.71 -13.35
C GLY A 144 -4.73 41.59 -14.26
N GLU A 145 -3.97 40.67 -13.71
CA GLU A 145 -3.39 39.51 -14.43
C GLU A 145 -4.25 38.25 -14.27
N ARG A 146 -4.04 37.28 -15.14
CA ARG A 146 -4.78 36.00 -15.13
C ARG A 146 -4.02 34.96 -14.32
N VAL A 147 -4.68 34.35 -13.34
CA VAL A 147 -4.09 33.31 -12.49
C VAL A 147 -3.61 32.10 -13.31
N GLN A 148 -4.34 31.76 -14.37
CA GLN A 148 -4.06 30.62 -15.24
C GLN A 148 -2.74 30.74 -16.03
N ASP A 149 -2.17 31.95 -16.13
CA ASP A 149 -0.88 32.15 -16.80
C ASP A 149 0.30 31.73 -15.89
N TYR A 150 0.05 31.56 -14.58
CA TYR A 150 1.06 31.25 -13.57
C TYR A 150 0.84 29.92 -12.85
N MET A 151 -0.40 29.46 -12.72
CA MET A 151 -0.72 28.24 -11.98
C MET A 151 -2.01 27.58 -12.51
N ASP A 152 -2.02 26.26 -12.50
CA ASP A 152 -3.21 25.47 -12.81
C ASP A 152 -4.16 25.47 -11.60
N ALA A 153 -5.45 25.65 -11.87
CA ALA A 153 -6.50 25.60 -10.86
C ALA A 153 -7.49 24.47 -11.19
N ASP A 154 -7.40 23.38 -10.44
CA ASP A 154 -8.37 22.28 -10.52
C ASP A 154 -9.57 22.58 -9.63
N LEU A 155 -10.74 22.69 -10.24
CA LEU A 155 -12.01 22.86 -9.53
C LEU A 155 -12.51 21.49 -9.09
N SER A 156 -12.72 21.30 -7.79
CA SER A 156 -13.25 20.07 -7.23
C SER A 156 -14.44 20.32 -6.30
N VAL A 157 -15.35 19.36 -6.29
CA VAL A 157 -16.51 19.35 -5.39
C VAL A 157 -16.47 18.08 -4.57
N SER A 158 -16.47 18.22 -3.23
CA SER A 158 -16.56 17.03 -2.37
C SER A 158 -17.97 16.44 -2.41
N GLU A 159 -18.07 15.09 -2.50
CA GLU A 159 -19.36 14.38 -2.50
C GLU A 159 -20.22 14.72 -1.26
N SER A 160 -19.62 14.93 -0.10
CA SER A 160 -20.35 15.31 1.11
C SER A 160 -21.00 16.68 0.98
N ARG A 161 -20.34 17.65 0.35
CA ARG A 161 -20.95 18.97 0.06
C ARG A 161 -22.04 18.83 -0.97
N PHE A 162 -21.78 18.14 -2.08
CA PHE A 162 -22.75 17.89 -3.14
C PHE A 162 -24.04 17.24 -2.60
N ASN A 163 -23.89 16.23 -1.74
CA ASN A 163 -25.02 15.50 -1.16
C ASN A 163 -25.92 16.38 -0.27
N ASN A 164 -25.37 17.44 0.32
CA ASN A 164 -26.11 18.38 1.17
C ASN A 164 -26.73 19.59 0.41
N TRP A 165 -26.51 19.68 -0.90
CA TRP A 165 -27.05 20.77 -1.70
C TRP A 165 -28.55 20.58 -2.02
N PRO A 166 -29.28 21.69 -2.23
CA PRO A 166 -30.64 21.64 -2.75
C PRO A 166 -30.70 21.02 -4.15
N PRO A 167 -31.85 20.37 -4.52
CA PRO A 167 -31.98 19.68 -5.81
C PRO A 167 -31.66 20.59 -7.02
N ALA A 168 -32.13 21.83 -7.03
CA ALA A 168 -31.87 22.76 -8.11
C ALA A 168 -30.38 23.08 -8.33
N LEU A 169 -29.58 23.10 -7.26
CA LEU A 169 -28.14 23.30 -7.36
C LEU A 169 -27.44 21.99 -7.86
N LYS A 170 -27.86 20.83 -7.38
CA LYS A 170 -27.38 19.56 -7.86
C LYS A 170 -27.57 19.37 -9.37
N GLU A 171 -28.71 19.79 -9.87
CA GLU A 171 -29.05 19.70 -11.29
C GLU A 171 -28.08 20.51 -12.17
N GLN A 172 -27.66 21.69 -11.72
CA GLN A 172 -26.70 22.55 -12.44
C GLN A 172 -25.32 21.86 -12.56
N PHE A 173 -24.93 21.03 -11.61
CA PHE A 173 -23.66 20.33 -11.59
C PHE A 173 -23.73 18.92 -12.19
N ALA A 174 -24.92 18.43 -12.54
CA ALA A 174 -25.12 17.05 -13.01
C ALA A 174 -24.28 16.72 -14.26
N ALA A 175 -24.17 17.66 -15.20
CA ALA A 175 -23.39 17.47 -16.42
C ALA A 175 -21.87 17.32 -16.16
N ALA A 176 -21.36 17.91 -15.08
CA ALA A 176 -19.95 17.84 -14.71
C ALA A 176 -19.64 16.64 -13.80
N ARG A 177 -20.65 15.92 -13.30
CA ARG A 177 -20.49 14.81 -12.36
C ARG A 177 -20.62 13.47 -13.07
N THR A 178 -19.55 12.68 -13.04
CA THR A 178 -19.58 11.29 -13.53
C THR A 178 -19.35 10.34 -12.35
N VAL A 179 -20.26 9.38 -12.17
CA VAL A 179 -20.14 8.31 -11.18
C VAL A 179 -19.74 7.03 -11.90
N LYS A 180 -18.62 6.45 -11.50
CA LYS A 180 -18.19 5.13 -11.97
C LYS A 180 -18.13 4.17 -10.79
N LEU A 181 -18.56 2.94 -10.99
CA LEU A 181 -18.41 1.89 -9.99
C LEU A 181 -16.93 1.56 -9.85
N GLY A 182 -16.46 1.54 -8.62
CA GLY A 182 -15.12 1.07 -8.30
C GLY A 182 -15.02 -0.46 -8.37
N LYS A 183 -13.80 -0.99 -8.23
CA LYS A 183 -13.58 -2.43 -8.08
C LYS A 183 -14.14 -2.88 -6.73
N ALA A 184 -14.89 -4.00 -6.73
CA ALA A 184 -15.38 -4.61 -5.49
C ALA A 184 -14.21 -5.07 -4.62
N ALA A 185 -14.31 -4.83 -3.30
CA ALA A 185 -13.40 -5.34 -2.29
C ALA A 185 -14.18 -6.22 -1.32
N PHE A 186 -13.55 -7.30 -0.86
CA PHE A 186 -14.11 -8.23 0.11
C PHE A 186 -13.27 -8.21 1.38
N HIS A 187 -13.94 -8.27 2.53
CA HIS A 187 -13.30 -8.34 3.84
C HIS A 187 -13.94 -9.48 4.62
N LEU A 188 -13.12 -10.38 5.13
CA LEU A 188 -13.56 -11.52 5.93
C LEU A 188 -13.46 -11.17 7.43
N ALA A 189 -14.52 -11.42 8.18
CA ALA A 189 -14.56 -11.27 9.64
C ALA A 189 -15.38 -12.39 10.27
N ARG A 190 -14.93 -12.92 11.43
CA ARG A 190 -15.74 -13.83 12.23
C ARG A 190 -16.89 -13.08 12.90
N VAL A 191 -18.09 -13.65 12.83
CA VAL A 191 -19.18 -13.29 13.73
C VAL A 191 -18.93 -14.02 15.03
N LEU A 192 -18.54 -13.29 16.08
CA LEU A 192 -18.51 -13.84 17.44
C LEU A 192 -19.99 -13.91 17.87
N GLU A 193 -20.52 -15.12 18.11
CA GLU A 193 -21.79 -15.27 18.82
C GLU A 193 -21.55 -14.74 20.24
N ASP A 194 -22.25 -13.67 20.59
CA ASP A 194 -22.30 -13.18 21.98
C ASP A 194 -22.95 -14.27 22.84
N ALA A 195 -22.16 -14.91 23.72
CA ALA A 195 -22.60 -15.88 24.70
C ALA A 195 -23.25 -15.19 25.90
#